data_e6b56c0a4d1b0ff13815cd8d01a652f0
#
_entry.id   e6b56c0a4d1b0ff13815cd8d01a652f0
#
_cell.length_a   1.000
_cell.length_b   1.000
_cell.length_c   1.000
_cell.angle_alpha   90.00
_cell.angle_beta   90.00
_cell.angle_gamma   90.00
#
_symmetry.space_group_name_H-M   'P 1'
#
loop_
_entity.id
_entity.type
_entity.pdbx_description
1 polymer ?
#
loop_
_entity_poly.entity_id
_entity_poly.type
_entity_poly.pdbx_seq_one_letter_code
_entity_poly.pdbx_strand_id
1 'polypeptide(L)'
;MKIKFFLLILLLPFGVLLSQSDPLPSWNDSKVKSNIIDFVTSVTDVKNTLYVKPYDRIATFDNDGTLWCEMPTIQVAYTFEKVKEMFPSHPEWKDEKIFTALIDGDKEYIDQDIEDGGKGLMKVLAATNTGMTLEVFQKEVSEFFAKAKHPKFDVPFTKVYYVPMLELINYLKANEFEVFICSGGGLDFMRVISNEVYGIPTQNVIGSFGKSKFEITDGNAEIMKLPDPVLINDKAGKPVGIDYFIGRKPVFSAGNVRSGGDIEMSEYCQSNSLPSIQLIVNHDDAVREFEYSEKGNESLDAAAKNNWNVVSIKNDWKKIFEFE
;
A
#
# COMPACT_ATOMS: atom_id res chain seq x y z
N MET A 1 53.85 -35.11 -53.63
CA MET A 1 53.23 -33.79 -53.38
C MET A 1 51.95 -34.04 -52.55
N LYS A 2 52.02 -33.86 -51.22
CA LYS A 2 50.90 -34.11 -50.31
C LYS A 2 50.18 -32.77 -50.05
N ILE A 3 48.92 -32.65 -50.55
CA ILE A 3 48.08 -31.48 -50.34
C ILE A 3 47.43 -31.64 -48.96
N LYS A 4 47.76 -30.70 -48.03
CA LYS A 4 47.08 -30.60 -46.74
C LYS A 4 45.82 -29.73 -46.91
N PHE A 5 44.65 -30.30 -46.73
CA PHE A 5 43.37 -29.56 -46.59
C PHE A 5 43.32 -28.96 -45.20
N PHE A 6 43.31 -27.65 -45.12
CA PHE A 6 42.99 -26.91 -43.87
C PHE A 6 41.48 -26.70 -43.82
N LEU A 7 40.81 -27.38 -42.87
CA LEU A 7 39.40 -27.18 -42.58
C LEU A 7 39.25 -25.96 -41.69
N LEU A 8 38.81 -24.83 -42.24
CA LEU A 8 38.49 -23.61 -41.48
C LEU A 8 37.10 -23.78 -40.86
N ILE A 9 37.05 -24.09 -39.55
CA ILE A 9 35.80 -24.12 -38.78
C ILE A 9 35.40 -22.69 -38.43
N LEU A 10 34.41 -22.17 -39.11
CA LEU A 10 33.77 -20.87 -38.80
C LEU A 10 32.90 -21.04 -37.54
N LEU A 11 33.41 -20.66 -36.39
CA LEU A 11 32.62 -20.52 -35.17
C LEU A 11 31.74 -19.28 -35.29
N LEU A 12 30.48 -19.48 -35.71
CA LEU A 12 29.44 -18.45 -35.56
C LEU A 12 29.10 -18.28 -34.07
N PRO A 13 29.16 -17.07 -33.53
CA PRO A 13 28.70 -16.83 -32.15
C PRO A 13 27.16 -17.06 -32.14
N PHE A 14 26.73 -18.13 -31.50
CA PHE A 14 25.33 -18.29 -31.10
C PHE A 14 25.05 -17.21 -30.04
N GLY A 15 24.56 -16.08 -30.46
CA GLY A 15 23.96 -15.10 -29.57
C GLY A 15 22.69 -15.74 -28.98
N VAL A 16 22.79 -16.20 -27.74
CA VAL A 16 21.62 -16.53 -26.96
C VAL A 16 20.88 -15.21 -26.75
N LEU A 17 19.84 -14.96 -27.53
CA LEU A 17 18.81 -13.97 -27.21
C LEU A 17 18.16 -14.48 -25.92
N LEU A 18 18.66 -14.02 -24.76
CA LEU A 18 17.93 -14.11 -23.51
C LEU A 18 16.67 -13.26 -23.75
N SER A 19 15.57 -13.90 -24.06
CA SER A 19 14.25 -13.29 -23.98
C SER A 19 14.14 -12.73 -22.56
N GLN A 20 14.13 -11.40 -22.43
CA GLN A 20 13.92 -10.77 -21.16
C GLN A 20 12.55 -11.24 -20.68
N SER A 21 12.50 -11.97 -19.56
CA SER A 21 11.24 -12.45 -19.01
C SER A 21 10.34 -11.25 -18.72
N ASP A 22 9.05 -11.40 -19.00
CA ASP A 22 8.05 -10.37 -18.69
C ASP A 22 8.15 -9.98 -17.20
N PRO A 23 8.43 -8.71 -16.88
CA PRO A 23 8.59 -8.29 -15.47
C PRO A 23 7.26 -8.24 -14.71
N LEU A 24 6.12 -8.26 -15.41
CA LEU A 24 4.76 -8.13 -14.87
C LEU A 24 3.85 -9.25 -15.42
N PRO A 25 4.15 -10.53 -15.13
CA PRO A 25 3.47 -11.67 -15.76
C PRO A 25 2.00 -11.81 -15.35
N SER A 26 1.59 -11.27 -14.20
CA SER A 26 0.18 -11.24 -13.75
C SER A 26 -0.63 -10.07 -14.33
N TRP A 27 -0.01 -9.23 -15.15
CA TRP A 27 -0.69 -8.18 -15.91
C TRP A 27 -1.01 -8.67 -17.32
N ASN A 28 -2.20 -8.30 -17.82
CA ASN A 28 -2.52 -8.44 -19.23
C ASN A 28 -1.68 -7.48 -20.09
N ASP A 29 -1.50 -7.80 -21.36
CA ASP A 29 -0.86 -6.89 -22.31
C ASP A 29 -1.80 -5.71 -22.57
N SER A 30 -1.60 -4.64 -21.83
CA SER A 30 -2.43 -3.43 -21.85
C SER A 30 -1.59 -2.18 -22.03
N LYS A 31 -2.28 -1.07 -22.31
CA LYS A 31 -1.63 0.24 -22.39
C LYS A 31 -1.00 0.65 -21.06
N VAL A 32 -1.64 0.32 -19.93
CA VAL A 32 -1.13 0.64 -18.59
C VAL A 32 0.17 -0.12 -18.32
N LYS A 33 0.18 -1.44 -18.56
CA LYS A 33 1.40 -2.25 -18.43
C LYS A 33 2.54 -1.69 -19.28
N SER A 34 2.27 -1.35 -20.54
CA SER A 34 3.27 -0.76 -21.43
C SER A 34 3.79 0.58 -20.90
N ASN A 35 2.88 1.48 -20.45
CA ASN A 35 3.28 2.77 -19.88
C ASN A 35 4.19 2.63 -18.66
N ILE A 36 3.93 1.64 -17.78
CA ILE A 36 4.76 1.34 -16.62
C ILE A 36 6.16 0.91 -17.06
N ILE A 37 6.24 -0.06 -17.97
CA ILE A 37 7.53 -0.60 -18.47
C ILE A 37 8.32 0.49 -19.21
N ASP A 38 7.67 1.26 -20.08
CA ASP A 38 8.28 2.36 -20.83
C ASP A 38 8.80 3.45 -19.90
N PHE A 39 8.05 3.83 -18.87
CA PHE A 39 8.48 4.79 -17.86
C PHE A 39 9.72 4.29 -17.14
N VAL A 40 9.67 3.08 -16.55
CA VAL A 40 10.80 2.52 -15.80
C VAL A 40 12.04 2.41 -16.68
N THR A 41 11.90 1.88 -17.90
CA THR A 41 13.00 1.76 -18.85
C THR A 41 13.60 3.14 -19.20
N SER A 42 12.74 4.14 -19.43
CA SER A 42 13.21 5.49 -19.81
C SER A 42 13.96 6.18 -18.68
N VAL A 43 13.47 6.08 -17.43
CA VAL A 43 14.10 6.76 -16.29
C VAL A 43 15.31 6.03 -15.73
N THR A 44 15.54 4.79 -16.16
CA THR A 44 16.71 3.99 -15.72
C THR A 44 17.84 3.93 -16.74
N ASP A 45 17.55 4.21 -18.02
CA ASP A 45 18.60 4.28 -19.06
C ASP A 45 19.39 5.58 -18.95
N VAL A 46 20.67 5.48 -18.58
CA VAL A 46 21.58 6.63 -18.44
C VAL A 46 21.79 7.42 -19.74
N LYS A 47 21.40 6.87 -20.89
CA LYS A 47 21.48 7.54 -22.19
C LYS A 47 20.18 8.26 -22.55
N ASN A 48 19.10 8.01 -21.83
CA ASN A 48 17.81 8.64 -22.06
C ASN A 48 17.80 10.06 -21.47
N THR A 49 17.14 10.98 -22.15
CA THR A 49 16.96 12.37 -21.65
C THR A 49 16.06 12.43 -20.41
N LEU A 50 15.26 11.40 -20.17
CA LEU A 50 14.39 11.25 -19.00
C LEU A 50 15.06 10.53 -17.82
N TYR A 51 16.37 10.25 -17.90
CA TYR A 51 17.11 9.54 -16.85
C TYR A 51 16.95 10.20 -15.49
N VAL A 52 16.57 9.39 -14.50
CA VAL A 52 16.50 9.76 -13.08
C VAL A 52 17.58 8.99 -12.32
N LYS A 53 18.33 9.67 -11.48
CA LYS A 53 19.37 9.01 -10.66
C LYS A 53 18.74 8.04 -9.68
N PRO A 54 19.39 6.91 -9.31
CA PRO A 54 18.86 5.96 -8.34
C PRO A 54 18.38 6.59 -7.03
N TYR A 55 19.15 7.56 -6.51
CA TYR A 55 18.80 8.30 -5.29
C TYR A 55 17.43 9.02 -5.38
N ASP A 56 17.00 9.44 -6.57
CA ASP A 56 15.76 10.17 -6.81
C ASP A 56 14.61 9.26 -7.29
N ARG A 57 14.86 7.94 -7.46
CA ARG A 57 13.84 6.96 -7.87
C ARG A 57 12.99 6.53 -6.68
N ILE A 58 12.07 7.37 -6.25
CA ILE A 58 11.17 7.14 -5.13
C ILE A 58 9.80 6.75 -5.65
N ALA A 59 9.25 5.66 -5.12
CA ALA A 59 7.90 5.19 -5.41
C ALA A 59 7.07 5.13 -4.12
N THR A 60 5.87 5.68 -4.14
CA THR A 60 4.92 5.65 -3.03
C THR A 60 3.66 4.89 -3.44
N PHE A 61 3.21 3.99 -2.57
CA PHE A 61 2.02 3.18 -2.75
C PHE A 61 1.07 3.40 -1.59
N ASP A 62 -0.20 3.64 -1.85
CA ASP A 62 -1.21 3.40 -0.85
C ASP A 62 -1.27 1.90 -0.52
N ASN A 63 -1.92 1.54 0.59
CA ASN A 63 -1.99 0.16 1.06
C ASN A 63 -3.37 -0.46 0.82
N ASP A 64 -4.40 0.07 1.48
CA ASP A 64 -5.75 -0.46 1.41
C ASP A 64 -6.35 -0.21 0.01
N GLY A 65 -6.81 -1.27 -0.67
CA GLY A 65 -7.30 -1.19 -2.04
C GLY A 65 -6.24 -0.96 -3.12
N THR A 66 -4.95 -0.85 -2.74
CA THR A 66 -3.84 -0.67 -3.68
C THR A 66 -2.86 -1.83 -3.63
N LEU A 67 -2.42 -2.24 -2.44
CA LEU A 67 -1.51 -3.37 -2.26
C LEU A 67 -2.25 -4.64 -1.81
N TRP A 68 -3.37 -4.51 -1.14
CA TRP A 68 -4.22 -5.61 -0.71
C TRP A 68 -5.72 -5.25 -0.80
N CYS A 69 -6.56 -6.28 -0.74
CA CYS A 69 -8.01 -6.12 -0.68
C CYS A 69 -8.42 -5.41 0.62
N GLU A 70 -9.21 -4.34 0.50
CA GLU A 70 -9.65 -3.53 1.64
C GLU A 70 -11.10 -3.79 2.10
N MET A 71 -11.78 -4.76 1.51
CA MET A 71 -13.19 -5.06 1.81
C MET A 71 -13.35 -6.39 2.57
N PRO A 72 -13.35 -6.40 3.93
CA PRO A 72 -13.39 -5.24 4.83
C PRO A 72 -12.01 -4.61 5.05
N THR A 73 -12.00 -3.34 5.45
CA THR A 73 -10.75 -2.66 5.87
C THR A 73 -10.13 -3.42 7.06
N ILE A 74 -8.92 -3.92 6.87
CA ILE A 74 -8.33 -4.92 7.78
C ILE A 74 -8.04 -4.32 9.16
N GLN A 75 -7.54 -3.08 9.22
CA GLN A 75 -7.33 -2.41 10.50
C GLN A 75 -8.63 -2.16 11.26
N VAL A 76 -9.75 -1.90 10.55
CA VAL A 76 -11.07 -1.78 11.19
C VAL A 76 -11.51 -3.13 11.76
N ALA A 77 -11.26 -4.24 11.05
CA ALA A 77 -11.54 -5.58 11.57
C ALA A 77 -10.74 -5.88 12.85
N TYR A 78 -9.44 -5.55 12.88
CA TYR A 78 -8.62 -5.64 14.08
C TYR A 78 -9.20 -4.80 15.23
N THR A 79 -9.51 -3.53 14.97
CA THR A 79 -10.06 -2.62 15.97
C THR A 79 -11.38 -3.13 16.55
N PHE A 80 -12.23 -3.69 15.70
CA PHE A 80 -13.49 -4.29 16.11
C PHE A 80 -13.29 -5.50 17.05
N GLU A 81 -12.34 -6.38 16.76
CA GLU A 81 -12.00 -7.49 17.66
C GLU A 81 -11.47 -6.98 19.01
N LYS A 82 -10.62 -5.95 18.99
CA LYS A 82 -10.10 -5.34 20.23
C LYS A 82 -11.21 -4.71 21.06
N VAL A 83 -12.15 -4.00 20.45
CA VAL A 83 -13.33 -3.46 21.16
C VAL A 83 -14.10 -4.58 21.83
N LYS A 84 -14.40 -5.67 21.10
CA LYS A 84 -15.13 -6.84 21.68
C LYS A 84 -14.41 -7.44 22.88
N GLU A 85 -13.09 -7.58 22.80
CA GLU A 85 -12.26 -8.12 23.88
C GLU A 85 -12.28 -7.21 25.11
N MET A 86 -12.17 -5.90 24.91
CA MET A 86 -12.05 -4.92 25.99
C MET A 86 -13.39 -4.48 26.60
N PHE A 87 -14.48 -4.51 25.82
CA PHE A 87 -15.79 -3.99 26.22
C PHE A 87 -16.32 -4.47 27.57
N PRO A 88 -16.13 -5.74 27.98
CA PRO A 88 -16.58 -6.20 29.30
C PRO A 88 -15.88 -5.52 30.49
N SER A 89 -14.65 -5.06 30.30
CA SER A 89 -13.86 -4.36 31.33
C SER A 89 -13.98 -2.84 31.28
N HIS A 90 -14.73 -2.29 30.28
CA HIS A 90 -14.94 -0.87 30.06
C HIS A 90 -16.45 -0.52 30.13
N PRO A 91 -17.08 -0.53 31.34
CA PRO A 91 -18.52 -0.29 31.47
C PRO A 91 -18.93 1.11 30.96
N GLU A 92 -18.04 2.10 30.99
CA GLU A 92 -18.23 3.45 30.48
C GLU A 92 -18.47 3.49 28.97
N TRP A 93 -18.03 2.48 28.21
CA TRP A 93 -18.24 2.42 26.75
C TRP A 93 -19.70 2.15 26.37
N LYS A 94 -20.52 1.69 27.31
CA LYS A 94 -21.96 1.50 27.10
C LYS A 94 -22.70 2.82 26.88
N ASP A 95 -22.16 3.90 27.42
CA ASP A 95 -22.73 5.25 27.28
C ASP A 95 -22.22 5.97 26.02
N GLU A 96 -21.35 5.32 25.26
CA GLU A 96 -20.68 5.88 24.07
C GLU A 96 -21.21 5.18 22.81
N LYS A 97 -22.01 5.91 22.01
CA LYS A 97 -22.70 5.34 20.85
C LYS A 97 -21.76 4.62 19.86
N ILE A 98 -20.54 5.13 19.63
CA ILE A 98 -19.60 4.49 18.69
C ILE A 98 -19.17 3.09 19.13
N PHE A 99 -18.92 2.87 20.43
CA PHE A 99 -18.53 1.55 20.92
C PHE A 99 -19.70 0.58 20.89
N THR A 100 -20.92 1.03 21.26
CA THR A 100 -22.12 0.18 21.18
C THR A 100 -22.47 -0.13 19.72
N ALA A 101 -22.33 0.83 18.80
CA ALA A 101 -22.55 0.61 17.37
C ALA A 101 -21.58 -0.45 16.79
N LEU A 102 -20.33 -0.44 17.22
CA LEU A 102 -19.35 -1.49 16.83
C LEU A 102 -19.77 -2.86 17.37
N ILE A 103 -20.20 -2.95 18.64
CA ILE A 103 -20.63 -4.23 19.26
C ILE A 103 -21.90 -4.77 18.61
N ASP A 104 -22.86 -3.89 18.34
CA ASP A 104 -24.19 -4.25 17.79
C ASP A 104 -24.13 -4.46 16.26
N GLY A 105 -23.04 -4.06 15.60
CA GLY A 105 -22.90 -4.11 14.14
C GLY A 105 -23.76 -3.06 13.42
N ASP A 106 -24.00 -1.90 14.07
CA ASP A 106 -24.75 -0.76 13.52
C ASP A 106 -23.93 -0.06 12.43
N LYS A 107 -23.95 -0.68 11.24
CA LYS A 107 -23.14 -0.23 10.11
C LYS A 107 -23.54 1.18 9.67
N GLU A 108 -24.82 1.51 9.70
CA GLU A 108 -25.33 2.83 9.29
C GLU A 108 -24.70 3.95 10.13
N TYR A 109 -24.66 3.77 11.44
CA TYR A 109 -24.02 4.73 12.34
C TYR A 109 -22.51 4.83 12.11
N ILE A 110 -21.83 3.69 11.90
CA ILE A 110 -20.38 3.67 11.65
C ILE A 110 -20.04 4.38 10.34
N ASP A 111 -20.78 4.09 9.26
CA ASP A 111 -20.58 4.74 7.96
C ASP A 111 -20.86 6.26 8.07
N GLN A 112 -21.89 6.68 8.83
CA GLN A 112 -22.18 8.09 9.08
C GLN A 112 -21.05 8.78 9.88
N ASP A 113 -20.51 8.13 10.93
CA ASP A 113 -19.35 8.69 11.68
C ASP A 113 -18.15 8.93 10.76
N ILE A 114 -17.86 7.99 9.85
CA ILE A 114 -16.78 8.10 8.87
C ILE A 114 -17.04 9.27 7.90
N GLU A 115 -18.26 9.41 7.37
CA GLU A 115 -18.65 10.52 6.48
C GLU A 115 -18.54 11.88 7.21
N ASP A 116 -18.84 11.93 8.51
CA ASP A 116 -18.77 13.15 9.36
C ASP A 116 -17.34 13.45 9.90
N GLY A 117 -16.33 12.74 9.39
CA GLY A 117 -14.92 12.97 9.71
C GLY A 117 -14.33 12.01 10.74
N GLY A 118 -15.01 10.90 11.06
CA GLY A 118 -14.47 9.74 11.78
C GLY A 118 -14.09 10.00 13.24
N LYS A 119 -14.70 10.98 13.91
CA LYS A 119 -14.36 11.34 15.30
C LYS A 119 -14.60 10.21 16.30
N GLY A 120 -15.70 9.47 16.11
CA GLY A 120 -16.00 8.29 16.92
C GLY A 120 -14.97 7.20 16.69
N LEU A 121 -14.67 6.89 15.43
CA LEU A 121 -13.65 5.91 15.07
C LEU A 121 -12.25 6.30 15.61
N MET A 122 -11.87 7.57 15.53
CA MET A 122 -10.61 8.06 16.12
C MET A 122 -10.56 7.86 17.64
N LYS A 123 -11.70 8.05 18.33
CA LYS A 123 -11.81 7.77 19.76
C LYS A 123 -11.61 6.29 20.07
N VAL A 124 -12.20 5.43 19.26
CA VAL A 124 -12.02 3.97 19.37
C VAL A 124 -10.55 3.59 19.16
N LEU A 125 -9.92 4.08 18.10
CA LEU A 125 -8.51 3.84 17.82
C LEU A 125 -7.60 4.31 18.96
N ALA A 126 -7.88 5.47 19.54
CA ALA A 126 -7.16 5.95 20.72
C ALA A 126 -7.33 5.02 21.92
N ALA A 127 -8.55 4.55 22.18
CA ALA A 127 -8.85 3.66 23.32
C ALA A 127 -8.24 2.27 23.16
N THR A 128 -8.16 1.73 21.94
CA THR A 128 -7.69 0.36 21.67
C THR A 128 -6.20 0.26 21.35
N ASN A 129 -5.57 1.33 20.88
CA ASN A 129 -4.21 1.29 20.33
C ASN A 129 -3.19 2.09 21.15
N THR A 130 -3.58 2.64 22.30
CA THR A 130 -2.69 3.46 23.15
C THR A 130 -2.73 3.03 24.62
N GLY A 131 -1.89 3.64 25.47
CA GLY A 131 -1.76 3.23 26.87
C GLY A 131 -0.95 1.95 27.04
N MET A 132 -0.27 1.48 26.00
CA MET A 132 0.60 0.31 26.00
C MET A 132 1.92 0.62 25.30
N THR A 133 2.91 -0.27 25.45
CA THR A 133 4.17 -0.13 24.71
C THR A 133 3.99 -0.46 23.24
N LEU A 134 4.90 0.05 22.40
CA LEU A 134 4.93 -0.29 20.98
C LEU A 134 5.06 -1.79 20.74
N GLU A 135 5.89 -2.46 21.54
CA GLU A 135 6.14 -3.90 21.47
C GLU A 135 4.88 -4.71 21.77
N VAL A 136 4.12 -4.29 22.80
CA VAL A 136 2.82 -4.93 23.15
C VAL A 136 1.84 -4.76 21.99
N PHE A 137 1.70 -3.55 21.47
CA PHE A 137 0.83 -3.29 20.33
C PHE A 137 1.20 -4.14 19.10
N GLN A 138 2.49 -4.18 18.73
CA GLN A 138 2.96 -4.97 17.59
C GLN A 138 2.71 -6.47 17.78
N LYS A 139 2.87 -6.97 19.00
CA LYS A 139 2.56 -8.36 19.35
C LYS A 139 1.08 -8.67 19.16
N GLU A 140 0.18 -7.82 19.67
CA GLU A 140 -1.26 -7.99 19.50
C GLU A 140 -1.69 -7.98 18.03
N VAL A 141 -1.14 -7.07 17.22
CA VAL A 141 -1.38 -7.02 15.79
C VAL A 141 -0.85 -8.28 15.09
N SER A 142 0.33 -8.79 15.49
CA SER A 142 0.86 -10.05 14.95
C SER A 142 -0.04 -11.24 15.28
N GLU A 143 -0.56 -11.30 16.51
CA GLU A 143 -1.50 -12.34 16.94
C GLU A 143 -2.82 -12.29 16.19
N PHE A 144 -3.31 -11.09 15.87
CA PHE A 144 -4.47 -10.92 15.01
C PHE A 144 -4.20 -11.50 13.61
N PHE A 145 -3.13 -11.09 12.94
CA PHE A 145 -2.79 -11.61 11.61
C PHE A 145 -2.54 -13.11 11.57
N ALA A 146 -2.07 -13.70 12.67
CA ALA A 146 -1.88 -15.16 12.77
C ALA A 146 -3.19 -15.95 12.83
N LYS A 147 -4.31 -15.33 13.23
CA LYS A 147 -5.60 -16.00 13.47
C LYS A 147 -6.69 -15.56 12.50
N ALA A 148 -6.71 -14.26 12.18
CA ALA A 148 -7.81 -13.67 11.44
C ALA A 148 -7.77 -14.01 9.95
N LYS A 149 -8.95 -14.30 9.41
CA LYS A 149 -9.16 -14.65 8.01
C LYS A 149 -10.12 -13.68 7.34
N HIS A 150 -9.89 -13.48 6.05
CA HIS A 150 -10.76 -12.68 5.21
C HIS A 150 -12.13 -13.38 5.04
N PRO A 151 -13.27 -12.69 5.34
CA PRO A 151 -14.58 -13.34 5.42
C PRO A 151 -15.11 -13.88 4.07
N LYS A 152 -14.72 -13.26 2.93
CA LYS A 152 -15.13 -13.72 1.60
C LYS A 152 -14.28 -14.88 1.10
N PHE A 153 -12.96 -14.84 1.36
CA PHE A 153 -12.00 -15.76 0.73
C PHE A 153 -11.57 -16.90 1.66
N ASP A 154 -11.85 -16.84 2.97
CA ASP A 154 -11.45 -17.79 4.02
C ASP A 154 -9.92 -18.08 4.06
N VAL A 155 -9.12 -17.11 3.65
CA VAL A 155 -7.66 -17.14 3.73
C VAL A 155 -7.17 -16.13 4.77
N PRO A 156 -5.95 -16.28 5.34
CA PRO A 156 -5.37 -15.26 6.21
C PRO A 156 -5.36 -13.88 5.54
N PHE A 157 -5.58 -12.81 6.31
CA PHE A 157 -5.51 -11.45 5.76
C PHE A 157 -4.18 -11.12 5.08
N THR A 158 -3.08 -11.73 5.54
CA THR A 158 -1.76 -11.60 4.92
C THR A 158 -1.65 -12.22 3.52
N LYS A 159 -2.70 -12.91 3.04
CA LYS A 159 -2.75 -13.55 1.71
C LYS A 159 -3.65 -12.84 0.70
N VAL A 160 -4.32 -11.76 1.12
CA VAL A 160 -5.20 -10.99 0.21
C VAL A 160 -4.48 -9.82 -0.47
N TYR A 161 -3.14 -9.89 -0.58
CA TYR A 161 -2.38 -8.94 -1.36
C TYR A 161 -2.59 -9.15 -2.86
N TYR A 162 -2.46 -8.07 -3.62
CA TYR A 162 -2.58 -8.12 -5.08
C TYR A 162 -1.25 -8.53 -5.71
N VAL A 163 -1.23 -9.72 -6.32
CA VAL A 163 -0.04 -10.26 -6.99
C VAL A 163 0.53 -9.29 -8.03
N PRO A 164 -0.28 -8.63 -8.89
CA PRO A 164 0.24 -7.67 -9.86
C PRO A 164 0.98 -6.49 -9.22
N MET A 165 0.51 -6.01 -8.07
CA MET A 165 1.16 -4.90 -7.38
C MET A 165 2.45 -5.35 -6.68
N LEU A 166 2.52 -6.58 -6.17
CA LEU A 166 3.76 -7.14 -5.64
C LEU A 166 4.81 -7.35 -6.75
N GLU A 167 4.40 -7.81 -7.93
CA GLU A 167 5.28 -7.87 -9.11
C GLU A 167 5.81 -6.49 -9.49
N LEU A 168 4.94 -5.47 -9.47
CA LEU A 168 5.31 -4.09 -9.75
C LEU A 168 6.32 -3.55 -8.73
N ILE A 169 6.11 -3.79 -7.43
CA ILE A 169 7.07 -3.43 -6.36
C ILE A 169 8.43 -4.09 -6.64
N ASN A 170 8.44 -5.40 -6.95
CA ASN A 170 9.67 -6.13 -7.23
C ASN A 170 10.36 -5.62 -8.49
N TYR A 171 9.60 -5.30 -9.54
CA TYR A 171 10.14 -4.70 -10.76
C TYR A 171 10.77 -3.33 -10.51
N LEU A 172 10.12 -2.46 -9.74
CA LEU A 172 10.67 -1.16 -9.35
C LEU A 172 11.95 -1.31 -8.52
N LYS A 173 11.95 -2.19 -7.51
CA LYS A 173 13.13 -2.48 -6.67
C LYS A 173 14.30 -3.04 -7.49
N ALA A 174 14.04 -3.94 -8.45
CA ALA A 174 15.05 -4.45 -9.37
C ALA A 174 15.66 -3.35 -10.29
N ASN A 175 14.94 -2.24 -10.45
CA ASN A 175 15.36 -1.05 -11.18
C ASN A 175 15.81 0.10 -10.26
N GLU A 176 16.25 -0.23 -9.04
CA GLU A 176 16.84 0.69 -8.06
C GLU A 176 15.87 1.79 -7.58
N PHE A 177 14.57 1.53 -7.57
CA PHE A 177 13.60 2.39 -6.89
C PHE A 177 13.57 2.07 -5.39
N GLU A 178 13.54 3.11 -4.58
CA GLU A 178 13.20 2.99 -3.17
C GLU A 178 11.67 3.07 -3.03
N VAL A 179 11.06 1.99 -2.51
CA VAL A 179 9.61 1.83 -2.45
C VAL A 179 9.12 2.08 -1.03
N PHE A 180 8.08 2.89 -0.90
CA PHE A 180 7.43 3.26 0.35
C PHE A 180 5.94 2.93 0.30
N ILE A 181 5.39 2.49 1.45
CA ILE A 181 3.95 2.53 1.70
C ILE A 181 3.61 3.94 2.20
N CYS A 182 2.53 4.54 1.70
CA CYS A 182 2.01 5.84 2.13
C CYS A 182 0.48 5.72 2.29
N SER A 183 0.04 5.31 3.48
CA SER A 183 -1.35 4.94 3.76
C SER A 183 -2.00 5.85 4.80
N GLY A 184 -3.32 6.02 4.71
CA GLY A 184 -4.15 6.62 5.76
C GLY A 184 -4.22 5.77 7.04
N GLY A 185 -3.95 4.48 6.94
CA GLY A 185 -3.93 3.55 8.07
C GLY A 185 -2.80 3.81 9.07
N GLY A 186 -2.85 3.08 10.19
CA GLY A 186 -1.88 3.24 11.29
C GLY A 186 -0.47 2.77 10.92
N LEU A 187 0.51 3.64 11.10
CA LEU A 187 1.92 3.37 10.86
C LEU A 187 2.41 2.07 11.49
N ASP A 188 2.18 1.91 12.80
CA ASP A 188 2.69 0.78 13.56
C ASP A 188 1.96 -0.52 13.23
N PHE A 189 0.68 -0.45 12.82
CA PHE A 189 -0.10 -1.59 12.36
C PHE A 189 0.48 -2.16 11.06
N MET A 190 0.74 -1.32 10.08
CA MET A 190 1.30 -1.74 8.79
C MET A 190 2.74 -2.25 8.90
N ARG A 191 3.54 -1.69 9.79
CA ARG A 191 4.93 -2.12 10.03
C ARG A 191 5.04 -3.59 10.42
N VAL A 192 4.01 -4.15 11.06
CA VAL A 192 4.00 -5.56 11.45
C VAL A 192 4.08 -6.50 10.24
N ILE A 193 3.46 -6.10 9.11
CA ILE A 193 3.33 -6.99 7.94
C ILE A 193 4.13 -6.52 6.72
N SER A 194 4.59 -5.27 6.69
CA SER A 194 5.14 -4.66 5.47
C SER A 194 6.32 -5.41 4.87
N ASN A 195 7.22 -5.91 5.71
CA ASN A 195 8.38 -6.64 5.23
C ASN A 195 8.04 -8.08 4.84
N GLU A 196 7.20 -8.77 5.60
CA GLU A 196 6.83 -10.16 5.34
C GLU A 196 5.95 -10.27 4.09
N VAL A 197 4.95 -9.41 3.94
CA VAL A 197 3.97 -9.49 2.85
C VAL A 197 4.49 -8.83 1.56
N TYR A 198 5.11 -7.66 1.65
CA TYR A 198 5.49 -6.87 0.47
C TYR A 198 7.00 -6.79 0.25
N GLY A 199 7.81 -7.28 1.19
CA GLY A 199 9.26 -7.07 1.17
C GLY A 199 9.65 -5.59 1.32
N ILE A 200 8.77 -4.74 1.86
CA ILE A 200 9.03 -3.32 2.12
C ILE A 200 9.51 -3.18 3.55
N PRO A 201 10.73 -2.65 3.79
CA PRO A 201 11.28 -2.48 5.13
C PRO A 201 10.39 -1.58 6.01
N THR A 202 10.36 -1.84 7.32
CA THR A 202 9.50 -1.10 8.28
C THR A 202 9.75 0.40 8.30
N GLN A 203 10.98 0.86 8.05
CA GLN A 203 11.32 2.27 7.94
C GLN A 203 10.72 2.95 6.69
N ASN A 204 10.35 2.17 5.67
CA ASN A 204 9.74 2.65 4.43
C ASN A 204 8.20 2.64 4.50
N VAL A 205 7.64 2.62 5.70
CA VAL A 205 6.19 2.75 5.92
C VAL A 205 5.88 4.14 6.43
N ILE A 206 4.99 4.83 5.75
CA ILE A 206 4.40 6.12 6.11
C ILE A 206 2.91 5.88 6.39
N GLY A 207 2.45 6.30 7.56
CA GLY A 207 1.07 6.10 7.98
C GLY A 207 0.66 7.11 9.04
N SER A 208 -0.60 7.05 9.46
CA SER A 208 -1.08 7.85 10.59
C SER A 208 -0.46 7.39 11.89
N PHE A 209 -0.04 8.32 12.73
CA PHE A 209 0.55 8.00 14.03
C PHE A 209 0.25 9.05 15.10
N GLY A 210 0.26 8.59 16.36
CA GLY A 210 0.10 9.41 17.54
C GLY A 210 1.42 9.76 18.22
N LYS A 211 1.34 10.52 19.30
CA LYS A 211 2.47 10.82 20.19
C LYS A 211 3.01 9.53 20.80
N SER A 212 4.30 9.53 21.06
CA SER A 212 4.98 8.49 21.81
C SER A 212 5.82 9.10 22.90
N LYS A 213 6.09 8.34 23.95
CA LYS A 213 6.94 8.71 25.07
C LYS A 213 7.97 7.63 25.33
N PHE A 214 9.24 8.02 25.45
CA PHE A 214 10.28 7.13 25.93
C PHE A 214 10.18 7.00 27.46
N GLU A 215 10.18 5.77 27.96
CA GLU A 215 10.19 5.45 29.39
C GLU A 215 11.21 4.35 29.70
N ILE A 216 11.65 4.29 30.95
CA ILE A 216 12.41 3.17 31.48
C ILE A 216 11.60 2.56 32.62
N THR A 217 11.10 1.35 32.39
CA THR A 217 10.29 0.60 33.36
C THR A 217 11.04 -0.67 33.76
N ASP A 218 11.35 -0.82 35.05
CA ASP A 218 12.11 -1.96 35.57
C ASP A 218 13.45 -2.23 34.86
N GLY A 219 14.11 -1.15 34.40
CA GLY A 219 15.38 -1.21 33.67
C GLY A 219 15.25 -1.48 32.17
N ASN A 220 14.05 -1.63 31.62
CA ASN A 220 13.78 -1.79 30.21
C ASN A 220 13.45 -0.44 29.56
N ALA A 221 14.08 -0.14 28.42
CA ALA A 221 13.79 1.05 27.62
C ALA A 221 12.61 0.76 26.70
N GLU A 222 11.53 1.52 26.83
CA GLU A 222 10.25 1.28 26.14
C GLU A 222 9.73 2.53 25.46
N ILE A 223 8.94 2.37 24.40
CA ILE A 223 8.19 3.43 23.74
C ILE A 223 6.71 3.24 24.05
N MET A 224 6.16 4.13 24.87
CA MET A 224 4.73 4.15 25.21
C MET A 224 3.95 4.89 24.11
N LYS A 225 2.84 4.30 23.67
CA LYS A 225 1.90 4.90 22.71
C LYS A 225 0.88 5.77 23.46
N LEU A 226 0.73 7.03 23.02
CA LEU A 226 -0.17 8.02 23.61
C LEU A 226 -1.35 8.34 22.67
N PRO A 227 -2.50 8.80 23.20
CA PRO A 227 -3.74 8.94 22.42
C PRO A 227 -3.76 10.16 21.47
N ASP A 228 -2.86 11.14 21.66
CA ASP A 228 -2.88 12.36 20.85
C ASP A 228 -2.31 12.09 19.44
N PRO A 229 -3.05 12.44 18.37
CA PRO A 229 -2.54 12.30 17.00
C PRO A 229 -1.41 13.30 16.73
N VAL A 230 -0.42 12.88 15.96
CA VAL A 230 0.67 13.73 15.42
C VAL A 230 0.47 13.95 13.94
N LEU A 231 0.19 12.89 13.20
CA LEU A 231 -0.10 12.93 11.76
C LEU A 231 -1.30 12.05 11.45
N ILE A 232 -2.28 12.62 10.77
CA ILE A 232 -3.30 11.88 10.04
C ILE A 232 -2.83 11.87 8.58
N ASN A 233 -2.32 10.74 8.14
CA ASN A 233 -1.67 10.58 6.82
C ASN A 233 -2.70 10.27 5.73
N ASP A 234 -3.78 11.05 5.70
CA ASP A 234 -4.87 10.92 4.76
C ASP A 234 -5.06 12.23 3.97
N LYS A 235 -5.51 12.16 2.74
CA LYS A 235 -5.70 13.32 1.85
C LYS A 235 -4.44 14.19 1.83
N ALA A 236 -4.58 15.48 2.14
CA ALA A 236 -3.45 16.42 2.24
C ALA A 236 -2.38 16.00 3.27
N GLY A 237 -2.67 15.06 4.15
CA GLY A 237 -1.69 14.46 5.07
C GLY A 237 -0.67 13.59 4.37
N LYS A 238 -1.02 12.89 3.26
CA LYS A 238 -0.07 12.03 2.54
C LYS A 238 1.15 12.78 1.99
N PRO A 239 1.01 13.91 1.28
CA PRO A 239 2.17 14.74 0.90
C PRO A 239 3.00 15.20 2.09
N VAL A 240 2.37 15.56 3.21
CA VAL A 240 3.07 15.96 4.45
C VAL A 240 3.86 14.79 5.04
N GLY A 241 3.25 13.60 5.09
CA GLY A 241 3.96 12.38 5.52
C GLY A 241 5.14 12.04 4.62
N ILE A 242 4.99 12.15 3.30
CA ILE A 242 6.09 11.97 2.33
C ILE A 242 7.23 12.94 2.63
N ASP A 243 6.92 14.22 2.88
CA ASP A 243 7.95 15.21 3.24
C ASP A 243 8.66 14.86 4.55
N TYR A 244 7.93 14.49 5.60
CA TYR A 244 8.52 14.13 6.90
C TYR A 244 9.43 12.89 6.86
N PHE A 245 9.04 11.87 6.10
CA PHE A 245 9.75 10.58 6.10
C PHE A 245 10.78 10.44 4.98
N ILE A 246 10.56 11.11 3.84
CA ILE A 246 11.42 10.99 2.66
C ILE A 246 12.17 12.29 2.37
N GLY A 247 11.55 13.46 2.58
CA GLY A 247 12.13 14.78 2.28
C GLY A 247 12.28 15.08 0.79
N ARG A 248 11.64 14.29 -0.08
CA ARG A 248 11.69 14.41 -1.55
C ARG A 248 10.39 13.96 -2.18
N LYS A 249 10.04 14.58 -3.33
CA LYS A 249 8.87 14.16 -4.11
C LYS A 249 9.12 12.82 -4.80
N PRO A 250 8.15 11.89 -4.76
CA PRO A 250 8.22 10.65 -5.53
C PRO A 250 8.23 10.93 -7.04
N VAL A 251 8.71 9.96 -7.82
CA VAL A 251 8.58 9.92 -9.28
C VAL A 251 7.58 8.83 -9.72
N PHE A 252 7.08 8.06 -8.77
CA PHE A 252 6.07 7.04 -8.97
C PHE A 252 5.06 7.08 -7.82
N SER A 253 3.77 7.07 -8.13
CA SER A 253 2.71 6.90 -7.13
C SER A 253 1.66 5.91 -7.61
N ALA A 254 1.12 5.12 -6.68
CA ALA A 254 -0.03 4.26 -6.93
C ALA A 254 -1.01 4.37 -5.76
N GLY A 255 -2.27 4.59 -6.10
CA GLY A 255 -3.40 4.64 -5.18
C GLY A 255 -4.62 3.99 -5.81
N ASN A 256 -5.80 4.20 -5.23
CA ASN A 256 -7.04 3.59 -5.71
C ASN A 256 -8.22 4.59 -5.75
N VAL A 257 -9.38 4.11 -6.24
CA VAL A 257 -10.59 4.93 -6.41
C VAL A 257 -11.39 5.18 -5.13
N ARG A 258 -10.97 4.64 -3.99
CA ARG A 258 -11.64 4.90 -2.73
C ARG A 258 -10.95 6.04 -2.00
N SER A 259 -11.59 7.17 -2.00
CA SER A 259 -11.22 8.44 -1.44
C SER A 259 -10.27 8.42 -0.24
N GLY A 260 -9.10 8.62 -0.37
CA GLY A 260 -8.28 8.63 0.81
C GLY A 260 -7.00 9.44 0.65
N GLY A 261 -6.98 10.46 -0.16
CA GLY A 261 -5.80 11.26 -0.33
C GLY A 261 -4.84 10.70 -1.38
N ASP A 262 -5.29 9.76 -2.21
CA ASP A 262 -4.50 9.28 -3.33
C ASP A 262 -4.43 10.29 -4.46
N ILE A 263 -5.42 11.19 -4.53
CA ILE A 263 -5.40 12.34 -5.42
C ILE A 263 -4.23 13.25 -5.04
N GLU A 264 -4.15 13.69 -3.78
CA GLU A 264 -3.11 14.61 -3.32
C GLU A 264 -1.71 13.98 -3.37
N MET A 265 -1.60 12.68 -3.07
CA MET A 265 -0.34 11.94 -3.23
C MET A 265 0.11 11.94 -4.70
N SER A 266 -0.81 11.69 -5.63
CA SER A 266 -0.54 11.64 -7.07
C SER A 266 -0.24 13.03 -7.65
N GLU A 267 -0.96 14.07 -7.21
CA GLU A 267 -0.67 15.47 -7.56
C GLU A 267 0.71 15.88 -7.05
N TYR A 268 1.08 15.50 -5.82
CA TYR A 268 2.40 15.79 -5.26
C TYR A 268 3.51 15.10 -6.04
N CYS A 269 3.31 13.83 -6.42
CA CYS A 269 4.20 13.08 -7.30
C CYS A 269 4.32 13.77 -8.68
N GLN A 270 3.20 14.11 -9.33
CA GLN A 270 3.19 14.75 -10.63
C GLN A 270 3.84 16.15 -10.62
N SER A 271 3.78 16.85 -9.49
CA SER A 271 4.43 18.15 -9.32
C SER A 271 5.96 18.09 -9.17
N ASN A 272 6.57 16.90 -9.27
CA ASN A 272 8.02 16.76 -9.31
C ASN A 272 8.57 17.38 -10.60
N SER A 273 9.75 17.98 -10.55
CA SER A 273 10.47 18.47 -11.74
C SER A 273 11.09 17.35 -12.59
N LEU A 274 11.21 16.15 -12.01
CA LEU A 274 11.65 14.94 -12.70
C LEU A 274 10.46 14.25 -13.38
N PRO A 275 10.70 13.40 -14.41
CA PRO A 275 9.66 12.56 -15.00
C PRO A 275 8.96 11.73 -13.94
N SER A 276 7.63 11.65 -14.01
CA SER A 276 6.83 10.89 -13.05
C SER A 276 5.67 10.17 -13.69
N ILE A 277 5.18 9.12 -13.04
CA ILE A 277 4.01 8.34 -13.43
C ILE A 277 3.09 8.11 -12.23
N GLN A 278 1.77 8.17 -12.45
CA GLN A 278 0.74 7.98 -11.45
C GLN A 278 -0.21 6.88 -11.88
N LEU A 279 -0.55 5.99 -10.95
CA LEU A 279 -1.51 4.90 -11.14
C LEU A 279 -2.68 5.06 -10.17
N ILE A 280 -3.90 4.84 -10.67
CA ILE A 280 -5.12 4.73 -9.85
C ILE A 280 -5.77 3.38 -10.13
N VAL A 281 -5.81 2.51 -9.13
CA VAL A 281 -6.47 1.20 -9.21
C VAL A 281 -7.98 1.41 -9.15
N ASN A 282 -8.67 0.94 -10.19
CA ASN A 282 -10.12 0.95 -10.30
C ASN A 282 -10.67 -0.43 -9.97
N HIS A 283 -11.52 -0.49 -8.93
CA HIS A 283 -12.12 -1.72 -8.43
C HIS A 283 -13.40 -2.05 -9.22
N ASP A 284 -13.23 -2.60 -10.42
CA ASP A 284 -14.29 -2.89 -11.40
C ASP A 284 -14.54 -4.39 -11.63
N ASP A 285 -14.07 -5.28 -10.71
CA ASP A 285 -14.25 -6.73 -10.81
C ASP A 285 -14.99 -7.32 -9.61
N ALA A 286 -16.31 -7.28 -9.66
CA ALA A 286 -17.18 -7.88 -8.63
C ALA A 286 -17.05 -9.41 -8.50
N VAL A 287 -16.51 -10.09 -9.52
CA VAL A 287 -16.44 -11.56 -9.57
C VAL A 287 -15.23 -12.08 -8.81
N ARG A 288 -14.04 -11.57 -9.14
CA ARG A 288 -12.79 -12.05 -8.56
C ARG A 288 -12.45 -11.32 -7.26
N GLU A 289 -12.88 -10.06 -7.12
CA GLU A 289 -12.60 -9.21 -5.96
C GLU A 289 -13.90 -8.55 -5.47
N PHE A 290 -13.97 -7.25 -5.31
CA PHE A 290 -15.15 -6.44 -5.02
C PHE A 290 -15.22 -5.28 -6.02
N GLU A 291 -16.46 -4.93 -6.42
CA GLU A 291 -16.69 -3.74 -7.22
C GLU A 291 -17.12 -2.59 -6.31
N TYR A 292 -16.38 -1.52 -6.33
CA TYR A 292 -16.70 -0.29 -5.63
C TYR A 292 -15.99 0.92 -6.21
N SER A 293 -16.54 2.09 -5.93
CA SER A 293 -15.92 3.39 -6.22
C SER A 293 -16.40 4.40 -5.17
N GLU A 294 -15.81 5.57 -5.19
CA GLU A 294 -16.21 6.69 -4.37
C GLU A 294 -17.47 7.40 -4.89
N LYS A 295 -18.21 8.08 -4.00
CA LYS A 295 -19.28 9.01 -4.39
C LYS A 295 -18.66 10.15 -5.23
N GLY A 296 -19.21 10.39 -6.43
CA GLY A 296 -18.78 11.52 -7.26
C GLY A 296 -17.61 11.23 -8.20
N ASN A 297 -17.02 10.03 -8.14
CA ASN A 297 -16.02 9.60 -9.12
C ASN A 297 -14.72 10.45 -9.13
N GLU A 298 -14.41 11.08 -8.00
CA GLU A 298 -13.38 12.12 -7.87
C GLU A 298 -11.99 11.67 -8.33
N SER A 299 -11.58 10.44 -7.96
CA SER A 299 -10.25 9.89 -8.33
C SER A 299 -10.14 9.61 -9.82
N LEU A 300 -11.20 9.08 -10.47
CA LEU A 300 -11.21 8.84 -11.92
C LEU A 300 -11.27 10.15 -12.70
N ASP A 301 -12.02 11.15 -12.22
CA ASP A 301 -12.08 12.47 -12.83
C ASP A 301 -10.72 13.20 -12.71
N ALA A 302 -10.06 13.09 -11.55
CA ALA A 302 -8.71 13.60 -11.37
C ALA A 302 -7.70 12.88 -12.28
N ALA A 303 -7.79 11.56 -12.40
CA ALA A 303 -6.95 10.77 -13.30
C ALA A 303 -7.13 11.19 -14.76
N ALA A 304 -8.38 11.36 -15.22
CA ALA A 304 -8.70 11.83 -16.56
C ALA A 304 -8.16 13.25 -16.82
N LYS A 305 -8.37 14.17 -15.87
CA LYS A 305 -7.91 15.57 -15.96
C LYS A 305 -6.39 15.68 -16.05
N ASN A 306 -5.68 14.84 -15.29
CA ASN A 306 -4.23 14.93 -15.13
C ASN A 306 -3.46 13.90 -15.99
N ASN A 307 -4.14 13.13 -16.84
CA ASN A 307 -3.59 12.05 -17.67
C ASN A 307 -2.87 10.94 -16.85
N TRP A 308 -3.39 10.60 -15.68
CA TRP A 308 -2.89 9.47 -14.90
C TRP A 308 -3.36 8.13 -15.49
N ASN A 309 -2.66 7.07 -15.16
CA ASN A 309 -3.01 5.74 -15.63
C ASN A 309 -4.06 5.13 -14.68
N VAL A 310 -5.22 4.78 -15.23
CA VAL A 310 -6.24 4.02 -14.49
C VAL A 310 -6.01 2.54 -14.75
N VAL A 311 -5.79 1.78 -13.68
CA VAL A 311 -5.61 0.32 -13.70
C VAL A 311 -6.97 -0.33 -13.46
N SER A 312 -7.54 -1.00 -14.46
CA SER A 312 -8.75 -1.80 -14.32
C SER A 312 -8.39 -3.18 -13.76
N ILE A 313 -8.83 -3.52 -12.56
CA ILE A 313 -8.62 -4.87 -12.01
C ILE A 313 -9.14 -5.93 -12.99
N LYS A 314 -10.31 -5.69 -13.57
CA LYS A 314 -10.97 -6.60 -14.49
C LYS A 314 -10.21 -6.82 -15.79
N ASN A 315 -9.65 -5.75 -16.38
CA ASN A 315 -9.08 -5.81 -17.72
C ASN A 315 -7.55 -5.84 -17.74
N ASP A 316 -6.87 -5.21 -16.75
CA ASP A 316 -5.42 -5.10 -16.73
C ASP A 316 -4.76 -6.23 -15.93
N TRP A 317 -5.48 -6.88 -15.01
CA TRP A 317 -4.92 -7.96 -14.21
C TRP A 317 -5.38 -9.33 -14.69
N LYS A 318 -4.42 -10.15 -15.06
CA LYS A 318 -4.63 -11.55 -15.46
C LYS A 318 -4.89 -12.43 -14.25
N LYS A 319 -4.19 -12.17 -13.14
CA LYS A 319 -4.30 -12.84 -11.85
C LYS A 319 -4.39 -11.75 -10.77
N ILE A 320 -5.26 -11.90 -9.75
CA ILE A 320 -5.40 -10.93 -8.66
C ILE A 320 -4.65 -11.44 -7.41
N PHE A 321 -5.01 -12.65 -6.95
CA PHE A 321 -4.50 -13.24 -5.72
C PHE A 321 -3.64 -14.48 -5.98
N GLU A 322 -2.77 -14.83 -5.02
CA GLU A 322 -1.94 -16.02 -5.12
C GLU A 322 -2.76 -17.32 -5.08
N PHE A 323 -3.90 -17.29 -4.40
CA PHE A 323 -4.78 -18.45 -4.16
C PHE A 323 -5.85 -18.69 -5.25
N GLU A 324 -5.86 -17.91 -6.34
CA GLU A 324 -6.69 -18.15 -7.53
C GLU A 324 -6.25 -19.39 -8.31
#